data_858654ff60fe54b977e296b71aeaae8b
#
_entry.id   858654ff60fe54b977e296b71aeaae8b
#
_cell.length_a   1.000
_cell.length_b   1.000
_cell.length_c   1.000
_cell.angle_alpha   90.00
_cell.angle_beta   90.00
_cell.angle_gamma   90.00
#
_symmetry.space_group_name_H-M   'P 1'
#
loop_
_entity.id
_entity.type
_entity.pdbx_description
1 polymer ?
#
loop_
_entity_poly.entity_id
_entity_poly.type
_entity_poly.pdbx_seq_one_letter_code
_entity_poly.pdbx_strand_id
1 'polypeptide(L)'
;MGEAQKNVYELAQERLHIIFKEFDNICVSFSGGKDSGVLLNLCIDYIRRNNLKRKLCVYHMDYEIQYSMTIDYVDRILEANKDILEVYRVCVPFKVTTCTSMYQNYWRPWDPEMEEIWVRQMPKGSMDVKSFPFYTDAMWDYEFQMHFAKWLHEKRDAVRSCFLIGIRTQESFNRWRSIHLARKYQMYHNYRWTSKIGNDIFNAYPIFDWKTTDIWVANGKFGWDYNHLYDLYYKAGVNIERQRVASPFLCEAQESLRLYKVIDPTTWGKMVGRVNGVNFTGIYGGTHAMGWQTVRLPKGYTWKEFMQFLLSTLPESTRRNYLKKLTVSIEFWRTKGGCLSEETIQKLTDAGVSLEVVNTTNYKTHKKPVKMDYLDDIEISEFREIPTYKRMCVCILKKRSCLQVYGVCLKQRRSIQTR
;
A
#
# COMPACT_ATOMS: atom_id res chain seq x y z
N MET A 1 10.41 16.21 40.47
CA MET A 1 9.08 16.13 39.83
C MET A 1 9.33 15.58 38.44
N GLY A 2 8.91 14.33 38.15
CA GLY A 2 9.07 13.75 36.81
C GLY A 2 8.20 14.53 35.82
N GLU A 3 8.77 14.92 34.67
CA GLU A 3 7.98 15.50 33.57
C GLU A 3 6.83 14.55 33.24
N ALA A 4 5.60 15.06 33.24
CA ALA A 4 4.44 14.27 32.89
C ALA A 4 4.63 13.76 31.45
N GLN A 5 4.60 12.45 31.27
CA GLN A 5 4.77 11.81 29.96
C GLN A 5 3.64 12.27 29.03
N LYS A 6 3.98 13.01 27.96
CA LYS A 6 3.01 13.51 26.98
C LYS A 6 2.26 12.36 26.32
N ASN A 7 0.96 12.52 26.16
CA ASN A 7 0.15 11.57 25.42
C ASN A 7 0.30 11.73 23.89
N VAL A 8 -0.21 10.76 23.12
CA VAL A 8 -0.04 10.76 21.65
C VAL A 8 -0.71 11.95 20.95
N TYR A 9 -1.78 12.52 21.53
CA TYR A 9 -2.42 13.72 21.01
C TYR A 9 -1.53 14.97 21.19
N GLU A 10 -0.95 15.16 22.36
CA GLU A 10 -0.03 16.26 22.65
C GLU A 10 1.20 16.19 21.75
N LEU A 11 1.75 14.98 21.56
CA LEU A 11 2.87 14.77 20.64
C LEU A 11 2.49 15.07 19.17
N ALA A 12 1.27 14.74 18.75
CA ALA A 12 0.78 15.08 17.42
C ALA A 12 0.61 16.61 17.27
N GLN A 13 0.13 17.30 18.29
CA GLN A 13 0.01 18.78 18.26
C GLN A 13 1.38 19.47 18.15
N GLU A 14 2.40 18.98 18.84
CA GLU A 14 3.77 19.48 18.71
C GLU A 14 4.33 19.28 17.30
N ARG A 15 4.09 18.11 16.71
CA ARG A 15 4.48 17.83 15.31
C ARG A 15 3.79 18.76 14.33
N LEU A 16 2.49 19.00 14.53
CA LEU A 16 1.74 19.96 13.72
C LEU A 16 2.28 21.38 13.91
N HIS A 17 2.62 21.79 15.14
CA HIS A 17 3.23 23.09 15.38
C HIS A 17 4.52 23.27 14.55
N ILE A 18 5.40 22.28 14.56
CA ILE A 18 6.63 22.29 13.76
C ILE A 18 6.29 22.37 12.26
N ILE A 19 5.35 21.55 11.79
CA ILE A 19 4.97 21.52 10.38
C ILE A 19 4.41 22.87 9.94
N PHE A 20 3.45 23.43 10.66
CA PHE A 20 2.81 24.68 10.29
C PHE A 20 3.73 25.89 10.39
N LYS A 21 4.78 25.82 11.22
CA LYS A 21 5.81 26.84 11.34
C LYS A 21 6.88 26.77 10.24
N GLU A 22 7.32 25.56 9.90
CA GLU A 22 8.51 25.36 9.08
C GLU A 22 8.21 25.16 7.57
N PHE A 23 6.96 24.85 7.21
CA PHE A 23 6.56 24.57 5.84
C PHE A 23 5.51 25.57 5.35
N ASP A 24 5.78 26.15 4.20
CA ASP A 24 4.87 27.11 3.54
C ASP A 24 3.80 26.41 2.69
N ASN A 25 4.06 25.21 2.18
CA ASN A 25 3.09 24.39 1.47
C ASN A 25 2.82 23.08 2.24
N ILE A 26 1.61 22.93 2.79
CA ILE A 26 1.19 21.75 3.57
C ILE A 26 0.02 21.10 2.87
N CYS A 27 0.13 19.80 2.57
CA CYS A 27 -0.89 19.03 1.89
C CYS A 27 -1.21 17.74 2.66
N VAL A 28 -2.47 17.52 3.00
CA VAL A 28 -2.93 16.29 3.65
C VAL A 28 -3.38 15.27 2.60
N SER A 29 -2.79 14.08 2.62
CA SER A 29 -3.26 12.94 1.82
C SER A 29 -4.48 12.31 2.49
N PHE A 30 -5.67 12.59 1.94
CA PHE A 30 -6.95 12.18 2.52
C PHE A 30 -7.60 11.07 1.69
N SER A 31 -7.73 9.89 2.26
CA SER A 31 -8.30 8.70 1.58
C SER A 31 -9.77 8.42 1.94
N GLY A 32 -10.38 9.21 2.84
CA GLY A 32 -11.70 8.90 3.41
C GLY A 32 -11.66 7.79 4.47
N GLY A 33 -10.48 7.29 4.84
CA GLY A 33 -10.30 6.32 5.92
C GLY A 33 -10.18 6.97 7.30
N LYS A 34 -10.35 6.17 8.38
CA LYS A 34 -10.34 6.64 9.77
C LYS A 34 -9.06 7.40 10.16
N ASP A 35 -7.91 6.89 9.71
CA ASP A 35 -6.61 7.45 10.10
C ASP A 35 -6.34 8.79 9.39
N SER A 36 -6.61 8.85 8.08
CA SER A 36 -6.49 10.09 7.31
C SER A 36 -7.56 11.12 7.69
N GLY A 37 -8.74 10.67 8.12
CA GLY A 37 -9.81 11.52 8.65
C GLY A 37 -9.41 12.21 9.95
N VAL A 38 -8.87 11.45 10.90
CA VAL A 38 -8.34 12.01 12.16
C VAL A 38 -7.20 12.99 11.88
N LEU A 39 -6.27 12.66 10.97
CA LEU A 39 -5.19 13.57 10.61
C LEU A 39 -5.71 14.87 10.00
N LEU A 40 -6.71 14.79 9.11
CA LEU A 40 -7.33 15.98 8.52
C LEU A 40 -8.02 16.83 9.59
N ASN A 41 -8.81 16.23 10.48
CA ASN A 41 -9.47 16.92 11.60
C ASN A 41 -8.45 17.58 12.56
N LEU A 42 -7.34 16.91 12.88
CA LEU A 42 -6.25 17.50 13.67
C LEU A 42 -5.69 18.77 13.02
N CYS A 43 -5.50 18.76 11.70
CA CYS A 43 -5.00 19.92 10.95
C CYS A 43 -6.04 21.05 10.89
N ILE A 44 -7.31 20.73 10.66
CA ILE A 44 -8.44 21.69 10.66
C ILE A 44 -8.53 22.37 12.02
N ASP A 45 -8.55 21.59 13.10
CA ASP A 45 -8.60 22.12 14.46
C ASP A 45 -7.38 22.98 14.79
N TYR A 46 -6.19 22.56 14.33
CA TYR A 46 -4.97 23.34 14.51
C TYR A 46 -5.08 24.73 13.85
N ILE A 47 -5.53 24.78 12.60
CA ILE A 47 -5.72 26.03 11.85
C ILE A 47 -6.73 26.92 12.55
N ARG A 48 -7.88 26.36 12.94
CA ARG A 48 -8.97 27.13 13.58
C ARG A 48 -8.57 27.66 14.96
N ARG A 49 -7.96 26.83 15.81
CA ARG A 49 -7.51 27.27 17.17
C ARG A 49 -6.43 28.35 17.14
N ASN A 50 -5.56 28.31 16.13
CA ASN A 50 -4.48 29.29 16.00
C ASN A 50 -4.84 30.45 15.05
N ASN A 51 -6.09 30.54 14.58
CA ASN A 51 -6.58 31.58 13.66
C ASN A 51 -5.67 31.77 12.43
N LEU A 52 -5.13 30.68 11.87
CA LEU A 52 -4.23 30.75 10.74
C LEU A 52 -4.99 31.12 9.46
N LYS A 53 -4.55 32.20 8.79
CA LYS A 53 -5.16 32.69 7.53
C LYS A 53 -4.61 32.00 6.28
N ARG A 54 -4.24 30.73 6.38
CA ARG A 54 -3.72 29.95 5.24
C ARG A 54 -4.67 28.81 4.90
N LYS A 55 -4.80 28.51 3.60
CA LYS A 55 -5.54 27.33 3.16
C LYS A 55 -4.68 26.08 3.34
N LEU A 56 -5.32 25.00 3.80
CA LEU A 56 -4.74 23.67 3.87
C LEU A 56 -5.02 22.92 2.54
N CYS A 57 -3.98 22.45 1.90
CA CYS A 57 -4.14 21.60 0.74
C CYS A 57 -4.63 20.20 1.16
N VAL A 58 -5.60 19.68 0.45
CA VAL A 58 -6.07 18.31 0.60
C VAL A 58 -5.96 17.57 -0.73
N TYR A 59 -5.19 16.50 -0.74
CA TYR A 59 -5.03 15.61 -1.87
C TYR A 59 -5.88 14.36 -1.67
N HIS A 60 -6.86 14.15 -2.53
CA HIS A 60 -7.74 12.98 -2.54
C HIS A 60 -7.63 12.25 -3.88
N MET A 61 -7.05 11.04 -3.86
CA MET A 61 -7.08 10.13 -5.01
C MET A 61 -8.41 9.41 -5.05
N ASP A 62 -9.21 9.74 -6.04
CA ASP A 62 -10.50 9.10 -6.24
C ASP A 62 -10.36 7.91 -7.19
N TYR A 63 -10.52 6.71 -6.65
CA TYR A 63 -10.32 5.45 -7.39
C TYR A 63 -11.60 4.96 -8.11
N GLU A 64 -12.62 5.82 -8.37
CA GLU A 64 -13.89 5.44 -9.00
C GLU A 64 -14.70 4.46 -8.14
N ILE A 65 -14.13 3.32 -7.76
CA ILE A 65 -14.82 2.26 -7.02
C ILE A 65 -14.46 2.33 -5.54
N GLN A 66 -15.41 2.88 -4.79
CA GLN A 66 -15.38 2.95 -3.32
C GLN A 66 -16.82 2.74 -2.82
N TYR A 67 -16.98 2.41 -1.53
CA TYR A 67 -18.30 2.42 -0.91
C TYR A 67 -18.95 3.80 -1.01
N SER A 68 -20.23 3.86 -1.31
CA SER A 68 -21.00 5.13 -1.35
C SER A 68 -20.84 5.92 -0.05
N MET A 69 -20.90 5.25 1.09
CA MET A 69 -20.68 5.88 2.41
C MET A 69 -19.30 6.54 2.56
N THR A 70 -18.26 6.01 1.90
CA THR A 70 -16.94 6.63 1.91
C THR A 70 -16.94 7.90 1.09
N ILE A 71 -17.59 7.88 -0.07
CA ILE A 71 -17.72 9.03 -0.95
C ILE A 71 -18.51 10.14 -0.23
N ASP A 72 -19.64 9.79 0.38
CA ASP A 72 -20.48 10.72 1.14
C ASP A 72 -19.71 11.35 2.31
N TYR A 73 -18.88 10.57 3.01
CA TYR A 73 -18.03 11.10 4.07
C TYR A 73 -16.98 12.08 3.53
N VAL A 74 -16.32 11.72 2.43
CA VAL A 74 -15.35 12.62 1.78
C VAL A 74 -16.01 13.92 1.38
N ASP A 75 -17.17 13.85 0.72
CA ASP A 75 -17.90 15.04 0.28
C ASP A 75 -18.35 15.92 1.46
N ARG A 76 -18.88 15.32 2.53
CA ARG A 76 -19.31 16.05 3.73
C ARG A 76 -18.16 16.79 4.41
N ILE A 77 -17.04 16.13 4.66
CA ILE A 77 -15.93 16.76 5.40
C ILE A 77 -15.26 17.86 4.57
N LEU A 78 -15.13 17.66 3.25
CA LEU A 78 -14.55 18.65 2.35
C LEU A 78 -15.46 19.88 2.21
N GLU A 79 -16.77 19.71 2.03
CA GLU A 79 -17.73 20.81 1.92
C GLU A 79 -17.86 21.58 3.24
N ALA A 80 -17.92 20.90 4.39
CA ALA A 80 -18.03 21.53 5.70
C ALA A 80 -16.82 22.42 6.05
N ASN A 81 -15.69 22.24 5.38
CA ASN A 81 -14.45 22.96 5.67
C ASN A 81 -13.87 23.70 4.44
N LYS A 82 -14.68 23.96 3.42
CA LYS A 82 -14.25 24.63 2.17
C LYS A 82 -13.68 26.03 2.38
N ASP A 83 -14.00 26.66 3.52
CA ASP A 83 -13.47 27.95 3.93
C ASP A 83 -11.96 27.93 4.16
N ILE A 84 -11.43 26.80 4.66
CA ILE A 84 -10.01 26.62 4.98
C ILE A 84 -9.30 25.58 4.11
N LEU A 85 -10.03 24.78 3.34
CA LEU A 85 -9.45 23.74 2.48
C LEU A 85 -9.27 24.21 1.03
N GLU A 86 -8.20 23.75 0.40
CA GLU A 86 -8.00 23.77 -1.04
C GLU A 86 -7.86 22.32 -1.52
N VAL A 87 -8.89 21.86 -2.23
CA VAL A 87 -9.07 20.44 -2.53
C VAL A 87 -8.56 20.09 -3.92
N TYR A 88 -7.70 19.09 -3.99
CA TYR A 88 -7.23 18.43 -5.20
C TYR A 88 -7.83 17.03 -5.25
N ARG A 89 -9.04 16.91 -5.81
CA ARG A 89 -9.70 15.62 -6.04
C ARG A 89 -9.26 15.08 -7.40
N VAL A 90 -8.44 14.05 -7.39
CA VAL A 90 -7.78 13.50 -8.58
C VAL A 90 -8.55 12.32 -9.13
N CYS A 91 -9.07 12.44 -10.34
CA CYS A 91 -9.79 11.42 -11.09
C CYS A 91 -9.02 11.13 -12.38
N VAL A 92 -8.00 10.26 -12.31
CA VAL A 92 -7.06 9.98 -13.39
C VAL A 92 -6.90 8.48 -13.60
N PRO A 93 -6.82 7.98 -14.85
CA PRO A 93 -6.75 6.56 -15.16
C PRO A 93 -5.34 5.97 -14.98
N PHE A 94 -4.75 6.13 -13.80
CA PHE A 94 -3.49 5.45 -13.46
C PHE A 94 -3.69 3.96 -13.23
N LYS A 95 -2.60 3.19 -13.28
CA LYS A 95 -2.63 1.76 -12.99
C LYS A 95 -2.70 1.50 -11.48
N VAL A 96 -3.70 0.75 -11.07
CA VAL A 96 -3.90 0.30 -9.68
C VAL A 96 -3.81 -1.21 -9.64
N THR A 97 -2.99 -1.74 -8.73
CA THR A 97 -2.82 -3.19 -8.57
C THR A 97 -4.15 -3.86 -8.22
N THR A 98 -4.44 -5.01 -8.85
CA THR A 98 -5.56 -5.88 -8.48
C THR A 98 -5.10 -7.30 -8.17
N CYS A 99 -5.76 -7.93 -7.21
CA CYS A 99 -5.55 -9.33 -6.81
C CYS A 99 -6.78 -10.20 -7.07
N THR A 100 -7.79 -9.68 -7.79
CA THR A 100 -9.04 -10.38 -8.04
C THR A 100 -8.94 -11.37 -9.21
N SER A 101 -8.01 -11.17 -10.13
CA SER A 101 -7.80 -12.03 -11.30
C SER A 101 -6.32 -12.31 -11.53
N MET A 102 -6.01 -13.52 -12.05
CA MET A 102 -4.68 -13.84 -12.53
C MET A 102 -4.40 -13.25 -13.93
N TYR A 103 -5.43 -12.91 -14.67
CA TYR A 103 -5.35 -12.38 -16.05
C TYR A 103 -5.18 -10.87 -16.08
N GLN A 104 -5.62 -10.18 -15.01
CA GLN A 104 -5.56 -8.73 -14.89
C GLN A 104 -4.81 -8.38 -13.62
N ASN A 105 -3.57 -7.90 -13.73
CA ASN A 105 -2.72 -7.52 -12.61
C ASN A 105 -2.88 -6.07 -12.17
N TYR A 106 -3.59 -5.26 -12.95
CA TYR A 106 -3.99 -3.89 -12.63
C TYR A 106 -5.33 -3.57 -13.29
N TRP A 107 -5.99 -2.55 -12.78
CA TRP A 107 -7.13 -1.89 -13.42
C TRP A 107 -6.88 -0.38 -13.45
N ARG A 108 -7.67 0.34 -14.22
CA ARG A 108 -7.57 1.79 -14.35
C ARG A 108 -8.90 2.42 -13.92
N PRO A 109 -8.97 3.15 -12.78
CA PRO A 109 -10.13 3.96 -12.46
C PRO A 109 -10.27 5.07 -13.51
N TRP A 110 -11.47 5.53 -13.75
CA TRP A 110 -11.76 6.64 -14.68
C TRP A 110 -11.18 6.43 -16.09
N ASP A 111 -11.05 5.18 -16.53
CA ASP A 111 -10.54 4.85 -17.84
C ASP A 111 -11.52 5.34 -18.93
N PRO A 112 -11.12 6.28 -19.82
CA PRO A 112 -12.02 6.82 -20.84
C PRO A 112 -12.55 5.77 -21.81
N GLU A 113 -11.77 4.70 -22.05
CA GLU A 113 -12.19 3.59 -22.91
C GLU A 113 -13.32 2.75 -22.29
N MET A 114 -13.58 2.94 -20.99
CA MET A 114 -14.55 2.20 -20.20
C MET A 114 -15.62 3.12 -19.59
N GLU A 115 -15.80 4.33 -20.10
CA GLU A 115 -16.69 5.36 -19.53
C GLU A 115 -18.14 4.87 -19.39
N GLU A 116 -18.63 4.12 -20.35
CA GLU A 116 -20.00 3.56 -20.35
C GLU A 116 -20.28 2.62 -19.17
N ILE A 117 -19.24 2.02 -18.61
CA ILE A 117 -19.33 1.08 -17.49
C ILE A 117 -18.67 1.59 -16.21
N TRP A 118 -18.37 2.87 -16.11
CA TRP A 118 -17.94 3.47 -14.85
C TRP A 118 -18.97 3.20 -13.74
N VAL A 119 -18.49 2.90 -12.57
CA VAL A 119 -19.38 2.59 -11.43
C VAL A 119 -20.23 3.80 -11.04
N ARG A 120 -19.69 4.99 -11.21
CA ARG A 120 -20.38 6.27 -10.99
C ARG A 120 -19.84 7.36 -11.91
N GLN A 121 -20.53 8.46 -11.97
CA GLN A 121 -20.05 9.64 -12.69
C GLN A 121 -18.90 10.30 -11.94
N MET A 122 -17.98 10.91 -12.69
CA MET A 122 -16.87 11.69 -12.13
C MET A 122 -17.44 12.88 -11.35
N PRO A 123 -16.99 13.12 -10.11
CA PRO A 123 -17.47 14.23 -9.30
C PRO A 123 -17.17 15.59 -9.95
N LYS A 124 -18.10 16.51 -9.82
CA LYS A 124 -17.93 17.89 -10.34
C LYS A 124 -16.71 18.54 -9.67
N GLY A 125 -15.94 19.27 -10.47
CA GLY A 125 -14.72 19.94 -9.96
C GLY A 125 -13.53 19.03 -9.73
N SER A 126 -13.61 17.75 -10.10
CA SER A 126 -12.46 16.85 -10.08
C SER A 126 -11.42 17.26 -11.12
N MET A 127 -10.18 16.90 -10.83
CA MET A 127 -9.04 17.12 -11.71
C MET A 127 -8.79 15.85 -12.54
N ASP A 128 -8.91 15.97 -13.82
CA ASP A 128 -8.66 14.92 -14.81
C ASP A 128 -7.23 14.95 -15.35
N VAL A 129 -6.93 14.13 -16.36
CA VAL A 129 -5.63 14.03 -17.01
C VAL A 129 -5.12 15.36 -17.57
N LYS A 130 -6.02 16.26 -18.02
CA LYS A 130 -5.67 17.56 -18.59
C LYS A 130 -5.09 18.51 -17.55
N SER A 131 -5.41 18.27 -16.29
CA SER A 131 -4.93 19.07 -15.16
C SER A 131 -3.46 18.80 -14.81
N PHE A 132 -2.87 17.71 -15.30
CA PHE A 132 -1.56 17.22 -14.90
C PHE A 132 -0.62 17.01 -16.10
N PRO A 133 0.23 18.00 -16.44
CA PRO A 133 1.11 17.92 -17.60
C PRO A 133 2.16 16.79 -17.50
N PHE A 134 2.39 16.26 -16.30
CA PHE A 134 3.31 15.15 -16.06
C PHE A 134 2.67 13.76 -16.25
N TYR A 135 1.34 13.69 -16.45
CA TYR A 135 0.64 12.41 -16.56
C TYR A 135 1.01 11.65 -17.83
N THR A 136 1.17 10.33 -17.70
CA THR A 136 1.31 9.39 -18.81
C THR A 136 0.45 8.15 -18.57
N ASP A 137 -0.09 7.54 -19.63
CA ASP A 137 -0.98 6.38 -19.53
C ASP A 137 -0.34 5.12 -18.90
N ALA A 138 0.98 5.05 -18.90
CA ALA A 138 1.71 3.93 -18.29
C ALA A 138 1.88 4.05 -16.77
N MET A 139 1.53 5.20 -16.19
CA MET A 139 1.84 5.56 -14.81
C MET A 139 1.04 4.75 -13.80
N TRP A 140 1.72 4.32 -12.72
CA TRP A 140 1.07 3.73 -11.55
C TRP A 140 0.63 4.79 -10.55
N ASP A 141 -0.34 4.47 -9.71
CA ASP A 141 -0.87 5.35 -8.67
C ASP A 141 0.22 5.91 -7.74
N TYR A 142 1.18 5.10 -7.33
CA TYR A 142 2.30 5.54 -6.48
C TYR A 142 3.30 6.45 -7.24
N GLU A 143 3.47 6.27 -8.54
CA GLU A 143 4.28 7.14 -9.39
C GLU A 143 3.59 8.50 -9.54
N PHE A 144 2.27 8.48 -9.77
CA PHE A 144 1.46 9.70 -9.83
C PHE A 144 1.59 10.53 -8.55
N GLN A 145 1.51 9.89 -7.37
CA GLN A 145 1.67 10.60 -6.09
C GLN A 145 3.01 11.32 -5.97
N MET A 146 4.10 10.71 -6.41
CA MET A 146 5.44 11.35 -6.39
C MET A 146 5.51 12.54 -7.32
N HIS A 147 4.96 12.41 -8.53
CA HIS A 147 4.92 13.51 -9.51
C HIS A 147 3.98 14.62 -9.07
N PHE A 148 2.84 14.27 -8.46
CA PHE A 148 1.92 15.26 -7.90
C PHE A 148 2.60 16.11 -6.82
N ALA A 149 3.35 15.49 -5.93
CA ALA A 149 4.05 16.21 -4.87
C ALA A 149 5.05 17.26 -5.45
N LYS A 150 5.79 16.87 -6.47
CA LYS A 150 6.71 17.79 -7.17
C LYS A 150 5.96 18.88 -7.90
N TRP A 151 4.95 18.52 -8.68
CA TRP A 151 4.13 19.48 -9.42
C TRP A 151 3.44 20.50 -8.51
N LEU A 152 2.89 20.07 -7.36
CA LEU A 152 2.26 20.98 -6.42
C LEU A 152 3.26 21.93 -5.77
N HIS A 153 4.47 21.45 -5.45
CA HIS A 153 5.56 22.26 -4.93
C HIS A 153 5.94 23.36 -5.93
N GLU A 154 6.17 23.00 -7.17
CA GLU A 154 6.50 23.93 -8.28
C GLU A 154 5.34 24.90 -8.58
N LYS A 155 4.10 24.41 -8.67
CA LYS A 155 2.90 25.22 -8.96
C LYS A 155 2.67 26.31 -7.91
N ARG A 156 3.06 26.05 -6.64
CA ARG A 156 2.89 26.99 -5.54
C ARG A 156 4.10 27.85 -5.29
N ASP A 157 5.14 27.70 -6.08
CA ASP A 157 6.44 28.35 -5.85
C ASP A 157 6.88 28.23 -4.38
N ALA A 158 6.70 27.03 -3.83
CA ALA A 158 6.89 26.79 -2.41
C ALA A 158 8.38 26.69 -2.07
N VAL A 159 8.80 27.30 -0.98
CA VAL A 159 10.15 27.13 -0.44
C VAL A 159 10.31 25.71 0.11
N ARG A 160 9.32 25.24 0.87
CA ARG A 160 9.28 23.87 1.41
C ARG A 160 7.87 23.30 1.45
N SER A 161 7.74 22.09 0.96
CA SER A 161 6.46 21.36 0.96
C SER A 161 6.46 20.18 1.92
N CYS A 162 5.34 19.99 2.64
CA CYS A 162 5.13 18.86 3.52
C CYS A 162 3.82 18.15 3.19
N PHE A 163 3.92 16.85 2.85
CA PHE A 163 2.77 15.98 2.62
C PHE A 163 2.49 15.15 3.87
N LEU A 164 1.33 15.39 4.47
CA LEU A 164 0.91 14.70 5.70
C LEU A 164 0.20 13.40 5.35
N ILE A 165 0.66 12.30 5.90
CA ILE A 165 0.14 10.96 5.60
C ILE A 165 -0.27 10.29 6.91
N GLY A 166 -1.51 9.83 6.98
CA GLY A 166 -2.09 9.17 8.15
C GLY A 166 -1.63 7.71 8.31
N ILE A 167 -0.31 7.48 8.32
CA ILE A 167 0.28 6.15 8.53
C ILE A 167 0.55 5.94 10.02
N ARG A 168 0.18 4.74 10.52
CA ARG A 168 0.49 4.28 11.87
C ARG A 168 1.36 3.02 11.83
N THR A 169 2.33 2.94 12.74
CA THR A 169 3.27 1.81 12.83
C THR A 169 2.56 0.49 13.17
N GLN A 170 1.46 0.56 13.91
CA GLN A 170 0.66 -0.61 14.30
C GLN A 170 -0.06 -1.29 13.14
N GLU A 171 -0.34 -0.57 12.05
CA GLU A 171 -1.18 -1.10 10.98
C GLU A 171 -0.56 -2.27 10.20
N SER A 172 0.74 -2.25 9.96
CA SER A 172 1.45 -3.32 9.28
C SER A 172 2.96 -3.20 9.40
N PHE A 173 3.65 -4.33 9.25
CA PHE A 173 5.11 -4.36 9.22
C PHE A 173 5.70 -3.47 8.12
N ASN A 174 5.06 -3.36 6.96
CA ASN A 174 5.50 -2.48 5.88
C ASN A 174 5.44 -1.00 6.29
N ARG A 175 4.38 -0.58 7.00
CA ARG A 175 4.25 0.79 7.51
C ARG A 175 5.22 1.08 8.64
N TRP A 176 5.41 0.14 9.54
CA TRP A 176 6.46 0.21 10.57
C TRP A 176 7.83 0.39 9.93
N ARG A 177 8.16 -0.42 8.90
CA ARG A 177 9.42 -0.30 8.14
C ARG A 177 9.57 1.06 7.46
N SER A 178 8.52 1.61 6.88
CA SER A 178 8.57 2.89 6.18
C SER A 178 9.04 4.01 7.12
N ILE A 179 8.67 3.95 8.38
CA ILE A 179 9.03 4.95 9.39
C ILE A 179 10.39 4.62 10.03
N HIS A 180 10.61 3.38 10.49
CA HIS A 180 11.82 3.01 11.24
C HIS A 180 13.05 2.82 10.36
N LEU A 181 12.89 2.43 9.09
CA LEU A 181 14.00 2.35 8.14
C LEU A 181 14.27 3.69 7.42
N ALA A 182 13.54 4.72 7.74
CA ALA A 182 13.79 6.09 7.25
C ALA A 182 15.18 6.63 7.59
N ARG A 183 15.98 5.95 8.41
CA ARG A 183 17.42 6.24 8.59
C ARG A 183 18.23 6.22 7.29
N LYS A 184 17.69 5.67 6.21
CA LYS A 184 18.26 5.75 4.86
C LYS A 184 17.81 6.96 4.07
N TYR A 185 16.77 7.66 4.51
CA TYR A 185 16.25 8.85 3.88
C TYR A 185 16.66 10.06 4.71
N GLN A 186 17.01 11.12 4.04
CA GLN A 186 17.22 12.38 4.73
C GLN A 186 15.91 12.77 5.43
N MET A 187 15.99 12.97 6.74
CA MET A 187 14.86 13.42 7.57
C MET A 187 14.96 14.93 7.69
N TYR A 188 13.81 15.59 7.85
CA TYR A 188 13.80 17.01 8.19
C TYR A 188 14.29 17.19 9.64
N HIS A 189 15.37 17.93 9.85
CA HIS A 189 15.98 18.17 11.17
C HIS A 189 16.08 16.92 12.07
N ASN A 190 16.37 15.74 11.49
CA ASN A 190 16.44 14.45 12.20
C ASN A 190 15.11 13.99 12.85
N TYR A 191 13.98 14.60 12.51
CA TYR A 191 12.67 14.14 12.97
C TYR A 191 12.30 12.80 12.30
N ARG A 192 12.27 11.71 13.09
CA ARG A 192 12.03 10.33 12.63
C ARG A 192 10.67 10.13 11.96
N TRP A 193 9.73 11.02 12.22
CA TRP A 193 8.39 11.03 11.64
C TRP A 193 8.32 11.82 10.32
N THR A 194 9.46 12.13 9.71
CA THR A 194 9.55 12.77 8.40
C THR A 194 10.42 11.97 7.43
N SER A 195 10.24 12.14 6.13
CA SER A 195 11.09 11.57 5.10
C SER A 195 11.16 12.48 3.87
N LYS A 196 12.36 12.75 3.38
CA LYS A 196 12.58 13.54 2.17
C LYS A 196 12.17 12.72 0.93
N ILE A 197 11.36 13.31 0.06
CA ILE A 197 10.91 12.70 -1.19
C ILE A 197 11.35 13.48 -2.46
N GLY A 198 11.80 14.70 -2.29
CA GLY A 198 12.32 15.58 -3.35
C GLY A 198 13.15 16.69 -2.74
N ASN A 199 13.63 17.63 -3.58
CA ASN A 199 14.31 18.83 -3.09
C ASN A 199 13.27 19.68 -2.35
N ASP A 200 13.53 19.92 -1.05
CA ASP A 200 12.64 20.65 -0.16
C ASP A 200 11.18 20.14 -0.08
N ILE A 201 10.99 18.86 -0.46
CA ILE A 201 9.70 18.17 -0.38
C ILE A 201 9.82 16.99 0.60
N PHE A 202 8.93 16.94 1.57
CA PHE A 202 8.95 15.96 2.65
C PHE A 202 7.58 15.31 2.85
N ASN A 203 7.58 14.03 3.23
CA ASN A 203 6.43 13.41 3.86
C ASN A 203 6.56 13.54 5.37
N ALA A 204 5.44 13.71 6.06
CA ALA A 204 5.37 13.66 7.51
C ALA A 204 4.24 12.74 7.99
N TYR A 205 4.48 12.10 9.13
CA TYR A 205 3.60 11.10 9.73
C TYR A 205 3.21 11.50 11.16
N PRO A 206 2.38 12.54 11.35
CA PRO A 206 2.12 13.13 12.68
C PRO A 206 1.52 12.16 13.70
N ILE A 207 0.77 11.14 13.22
CA ILE A 207 0.06 10.15 14.05
C ILE A 207 0.70 8.76 14.00
N PHE A 208 2.00 8.65 13.65
CA PHE A 208 2.66 7.36 13.41
C PHE A 208 2.67 6.42 14.61
N ASP A 209 2.67 6.96 15.81
CA ASP A 209 2.72 6.27 17.11
C ASP A 209 1.33 5.99 17.72
N TRP A 210 0.25 6.42 17.06
CA TRP A 210 -1.12 6.20 17.52
C TRP A 210 -1.54 4.73 17.33
N LYS A 211 -2.31 4.23 18.30
CA LYS A 211 -3.02 2.94 18.19
C LYS A 211 -4.38 3.13 17.54
N THR A 212 -4.99 2.00 17.10
CA THR A 212 -6.36 2.04 16.55
C THR A 212 -7.36 2.58 17.57
N THR A 213 -7.17 2.26 18.84
CA THR A 213 -7.99 2.79 19.95
C THR A 213 -7.88 4.30 20.08
N ASP A 214 -6.68 4.87 19.89
CA ASP A 214 -6.47 6.32 19.99
C ASP A 214 -7.23 7.07 18.90
N ILE A 215 -7.33 6.50 17.70
CA ILE A 215 -8.13 7.03 16.58
C ILE A 215 -9.61 7.16 16.99
N TRP A 216 -10.18 6.08 17.57
CA TRP A 216 -11.59 6.09 17.96
C TRP A 216 -11.86 6.94 19.18
N VAL A 217 -10.95 6.94 20.15
CA VAL A 217 -11.04 7.83 21.33
C VAL A 217 -11.00 9.29 20.89
N ALA A 218 -10.16 9.66 19.93
CA ALA A 218 -10.09 11.02 19.42
C ALA A 218 -11.38 11.42 18.72
N ASN A 219 -11.93 10.60 17.82
CA ASN A 219 -13.21 10.88 17.17
C ASN A 219 -14.33 11.11 18.19
N GLY A 220 -14.45 10.23 19.20
CA GLY A 220 -15.47 10.37 20.24
C GLY A 220 -15.23 11.58 21.15
N LYS A 221 -13.98 11.81 21.58
CA LYS A 221 -13.64 12.90 22.50
C LYS A 221 -13.83 14.30 21.88
N PHE A 222 -13.49 14.44 20.60
CA PHE A 222 -13.55 15.74 19.93
C PHE A 222 -14.83 15.93 19.10
N GLY A 223 -15.69 14.90 19.02
CA GLY A 223 -16.92 14.95 18.23
C GLY A 223 -16.69 15.09 16.73
N TRP A 224 -15.56 14.57 16.23
CA TRP A 224 -15.26 14.65 14.81
C TRP A 224 -16.13 13.72 13.98
N ASP A 225 -16.57 14.21 12.81
CA ASP A 225 -17.22 13.34 11.81
C ASP A 225 -16.23 12.32 11.28
N TYR A 226 -16.72 11.11 11.03
CA TYR A 226 -15.93 9.99 10.52
C TYR A 226 -16.74 9.17 9.50
N ASN A 227 -16.07 8.28 8.81
CA ASN A 227 -16.69 7.40 7.84
C ASN A 227 -17.51 6.29 8.55
N HIS A 228 -18.83 6.43 8.53
CA HIS A 228 -19.77 5.49 9.17
C HIS A 228 -19.78 4.07 8.55
N LEU A 229 -19.06 3.84 7.46
CA LEU A 229 -18.78 2.48 6.97
C LEU A 229 -18.10 1.62 8.04
N TYR A 230 -17.30 2.22 8.91
CA TYR A 230 -16.64 1.49 9.99
C TYR A 230 -17.61 0.91 11.01
N ASP A 231 -18.76 1.54 11.25
CA ASP A 231 -19.82 1.01 12.11
C ASP A 231 -20.44 -0.26 11.52
N LEU A 232 -20.62 -0.27 10.19
CA LEU A 232 -21.12 -1.45 9.47
C LEU A 232 -20.08 -2.58 9.45
N TYR A 233 -18.80 -2.27 9.29
CA TYR A 233 -17.74 -3.26 9.43
C TYR A 233 -17.70 -3.87 10.82
N TYR A 234 -17.87 -3.06 11.87
CA TYR A 234 -17.92 -3.55 13.24
C TYR A 234 -19.13 -4.46 13.45
N LYS A 235 -20.31 -4.05 13.01
CA LYS A 235 -21.54 -4.87 13.07
C LYS A 235 -21.41 -6.17 12.26
N ALA A 236 -20.66 -6.16 11.17
CA ALA A 236 -20.35 -7.36 10.36
C ALA A 236 -19.28 -8.27 10.98
N GLY A 237 -18.77 -7.94 12.19
CA GLY A 237 -17.76 -8.73 12.90
C GLY A 237 -16.33 -8.57 12.39
N VAL A 238 -16.04 -7.54 11.59
CA VAL A 238 -14.68 -7.26 11.15
C VAL A 238 -13.88 -6.68 12.31
N ASN A 239 -12.75 -7.32 12.64
CA ASN A 239 -11.87 -6.83 13.69
C ASN A 239 -11.43 -5.38 13.44
N ILE A 240 -11.50 -4.50 14.45
CA ILE A 240 -11.21 -3.07 14.35
C ILE A 240 -9.82 -2.74 13.78
N GLU A 241 -8.84 -3.61 14.01
CA GLU A 241 -7.48 -3.46 13.46
C GLU A 241 -7.40 -3.80 11.97
N ARG A 242 -8.34 -4.59 11.46
CA ARG A 242 -8.42 -5.02 10.06
C ARG A 242 -9.36 -4.18 9.21
N GLN A 243 -10.17 -3.33 9.85
CA GLN A 243 -11.06 -2.43 9.14
C GLN A 243 -10.27 -1.37 8.37
N ARG A 244 -10.36 -1.42 7.05
CA ARG A 244 -9.64 -0.50 6.16
C ARG A 244 -10.55 -0.03 5.02
N VAL A 245 -10.45 1.25 4.71
CA VAL A 245 -10.95 1.84 3.49
C VAL A 245 -9.76 1.93 2.54
N ALA A 246 -9.80 1.11 1.49
CA ALA A 246 -8.77 1.02 0.46
C ALA A 246 -9.42 0.61 -0.84
N SER A 247 -8.67 0.58 -1.94
CA SER A 247 -9.15 -0.03 -3.18
C SER A 247 -9.61 -1.46 -2.90
N PRO A 248 -10.86 -1.83 -3.25
CA PRO A 248 -11.46 -3.12 -2.88
C PRO A 248 -10.76 -4.33 -3.52
N PHE A 249 -9.90 -4.09 -4.51
CA PHE A 249 -9.25 -5.13 -5.30
C PHE A 249 -7.84 -5.49 -4.81
N LEU A 250 -7.34 -4.83 -3.76
CA LEU A 250 -6.06 -5.18 -3.13
C LEU A 250 -6.19 -6.45 -2.29
N CYS A 251 -5.07 -7.16 -2.13
CA CYS A 251 -5.03 -8.38 -1.32
C CYS A 251 -5.49 -8.15 0.13
N GLU A 252 -5.20 -6.98 0.68
CA GLU A 252 -5.57 -6.56 2.03
C GLU A 252 -7.08 -6.27 2.18
N ALA A 253 -7.77 -6.03 1.07
CA ALA A 253 -9.20 -5.70 1.03
C ALA A 253 -10.12 -6.90 0.72
N GLN A 254 -9.57 -8.09 0.49
CA GLN A 254 -10.37 -9.26 0.11
C GLN A 254 -11.45 -9.64 1.13
N GLU A 255 -11.19 -9.47 2.42
CA GLU A 255 -12.18 -9.75 3.47
C GLU A 255 -13.37 -8.76 3.41
N SER A 256 -13.10 -7.49 3.08
CA SER A 256 -14.13 -6.46 2.98
C SER A 256 -14.85 -6.46 1.63
N LEU A 257 -14.24 -7.00 0.57
CA LEU A 257 -14.84 -7.06 -0.76
C LEU A 257 -16.20 -7.77 -0.77
N ARG A 258 -16.33 -8.88 -0.04
CA ARG A 258 -17.58 -9.62 0.07
C ARG A 258 -18.71 -8.82 0.73
N LEU A 259 -18.35 -7.85 1.59
CA LEU A 259 -19.32 -7.03 2.31
C LEU A 259 -20.01 -5.99 1.41
N TYR A 260 -19.46 -5.69 0.23
CA TYR A 260 -20.14 -4.84 -0.74
C TYR A 260 -21.52 -5.40 -1.13
N LYS A 261 -21.66 -6.72 -1.20
CA LYS A 261 -22.94 -7.36 -1.54
C LYS A 261 -24.07 -6.98 -0.58
N VAL A 262 -23.72 -6.75 0.68
CA VAL A 262 -24.70 -6.47 1.76
C VAL A 262 -24.76 -4.98 2.05
N ILE A 263 -23.62 -4.30 2.10
CA ILE A 263 -23.53 -2.90 2.52
C ILE A 263 -23.85 -1.96 1.34
N ASP A 264 -23.37 -2.28 0.13
CA ASP A 264 -23.53 -1.44 -1.07
C ASP A 264 -23.77 -2.31 -2.31
N PRO A 265 -24.93 -2.96 -2.42
CA PRO A 265 -25.25 -3.89 -3.51
C PRO A 265 -25.28 -3.21 -4.89
N THR A 266 -25.58 -1.92 -4.95
CA THR A 266 -25.56 -1.15 -6.20
C THR A 266 -24.15 -1.02 -6.75
N THR A 267 -23.20 -0.60 -5.93
CA THR A 267 -21.78 -0.53 -6.30
C THR A 267 -21.24 -1.93 -6.60
N TRP A 268 -21.65 -2.97 -5.84
CA TRP A 268 -21.29 -4.36 -6.12
C TRP A 268 -21.69 -4.79 -7.53
N GLY A 269 -22.94 -4.57 -7.93
CA GLY A 269 -23.43 -4.97 -9.25
C GLY A 269 -22.61 -4.35 -10.39
N LYS A 270 -22.27 -3.07 -10.28
CA LYS A 270 -21.47 -2.37 -11.28
C LYS A 270 -20.01 -2.81 -11.30
N MET A 271 -19.37 -2.98 -10.13
CA MET A 271 -17.95 -3.36 -10.07
C MET A 271 -17.67 -4.76 -10.62
N VAL A 272 -18.65 -5.68 -10.55
CA VAL A 272 -18.54 -7.02 -11.14
C VAL A 272 -18.35 -6.96 -12.66
N GLY A 273 -19.03 -6.05 -13.33
CA GLY A 273 -18.84 -5.79 -14.76
C GLY A 273 -17.58 -4.99 -15.09
N ARG A 274 -17.09 -4.20 -14.12
CA ARG A 274 -15.99 -3.26 -14.32
C ARG A 274 -14.60 -3.88 -14.17
N VAL A 275 -14.43 -4.84 -13.25
CA VAL A 275 -13.13 -5.45 -12.94
C VAL A 275 -13.21 -6.97 -12.92
N ASN A 276 -12.35 -7.62 -13.69
CA ASN A 276 -12.33 -9.07 -13.83
C ASN A 276 -12.07 -9.81 -12.51
N GLY A 277 -12.80 -10.89 -12.27
CA GLY A 277 -12.62 -11.79 -11.14
C GLY A 277 -13.24 -11.30 -9.83
N VAL A 278 -13.85 -10.11 -9.80
CA VAL A 278 -14.48 -9.53 -8.61
C VAL A 278 -15.56 -10.45 -8.05
N ASN A 279 -16.47 -10.96 -8.90
CA ASN A 279 -17.53 -11.85 -8.46
C ASN A 279 -16.97 -13.14 -7.82
N PHE A 280 -15.98 -13.77 -8.45
CA PHE A 280 -15.34 -14.97 -7.93
C PHE A 280 -14.65 -14.67 -6.58
N THR A 281 -13.88 -13.59 -6.50
CA THR A 281 -13.19 -13.18 -5.28
C THR A 281 -14.18 -12.81 -4.16
N GLY A 282 -15.27 -12.14 -4.49
CA GLY A 282 -16.30 -11.76 -3.52
C GLY A 282 -17.12 -12.95 -2.99
N ILE A 283 -17.19 -14.05 -3.72
CA ILE A 283 -17.85 -15.29 -3.26
C ILE A 283 -16.87 -16.16 -2.47
N TYR A 284 -15.67 -16.36 -3.01
CA TYR A 284 -14.70 -17.34 -2.50
C TYR A 284 -13.51 -16.72 -1.77
N GLY A 285 -13.46 -15.38 -1.65
CA GLY A 285 -12.42 -14.66 -0.93
C GLY A 285 -12.33 -15.13 0.53
N GLY A 286 -11.13 -15.48 0.98
CA GLY A 286 -10.91 -16.02 2.33
C GLY A 286 -11.31 -17.48 2.51
N THR A 287 -11.87 -18.16 1.50
CA THR A 287 -12.20 -19.58 1.54
C THR A 287 -11.09 -20.45 0.92
N HIS A 288 -11.18 -21.77 1.12
CA HIS A 288 -10.27 -22.75 0.52
C HIS A 288 -10.28 -22.72 -1.01
N ALA A 289 -11.37 -22.27 -1.65
CA ALA A 289 -11.48 -22.16 -3.09
C ALA A 289 -10.52 -21.09 -3.69
N MET A 290 -10.17 -20.08 -2.91
CA MET A 290 -9.19 -19.04 -3.30
C MET A 290 -7.77 -19.34 -2.83
N GLY A 291 -7.57 -20.36 -2.04
CA GLY A 291 -6.26 -20.73 -1.52
C GLY A 291 -6.11 -22.23 -1.40
N TRP A 292 -5.29 -22.84 -2.25
CA TRP A 292 -4.84 -24.19 -2.02
C TRP A 292 -4.11 -24.25 -0.68
N GLN A 293 -4.67 -24.94 0.31
CA GLN A 293 -3.98 -25.13 1.60
C GLN A 293 -2.78 -26.06 1.42
N THR A 294 -2.93 -27.09 0.56
CA THR A 294 -1.87 -28.05 0.29
C THR A 294 -1.77 -28.27 -1.22
N VAL A 295 -0.64 -27.91 -1.79
CA VAL A 295 -0.32 -28.24 -3.18
C VAL A 295 0.38 -29.59 -3.15
N ARG A 296 -0.16 -30.57 -3.87
CA ARG A 296 0.44 -31.90 -4.02
C ARG A 296 1.13 -32.00 -5.37
N LEU A 297 2.33 -32.54 -5.37
CA LEU A 297 3.05 -32.85 -6.59
C LEU A 297 2.36 -34.06 -7.28
N PRO A 298 2.05 -33.97 -8.56
CA PRO A 298 1.59 -35.14 -9.32
C PRO A 298 2.66 -36.27 -9.32
N LYS A 299 2.21 -37.52 -9.26
CA LYS A 299 3.14 -38.66 -9.27
C LYS A 299 4.01 -38.66 -10.53
N GLY A 300 5.31 -38.87 -10.37
CA GLY A 300 6.28 -38.94 -11.46
C GLY A 300 6.83 -37.60 -11.94
N TYR A 301 6.49 -36.49 -11.29
CA TYR A 301 7.00 -35.15 -11.64
C TYR A 301 7.87 -34.57 -10.53
N THR A 302 8.82 -33.72 -10.93
CA THR A 302 9.50 -32.80 -10.03
C THR A 302 8.68 -31.47 -9.88
N TRP A 303 8.94 -30.72 -8.85
CA TRP A 303 8.30 -29.39 -8.69
C TRP A 303 8.69 -28.43 -9.81
N LYS A 304 9.91 -28.56 -10.33
CA LYS A 304 10.37 -27.79 -11.49
C LYS A 304 9.55 -28.09 -12.75
N GLU A 305 9.33 -29.34 -13.06
CA GLU A 305 8.51 -29.77 -14.21
C GLU A 305 7.04 -29.36 -14.02
N PHE A 306 6.51 -29.55 -12.80
CA PHE A 306 5.15 -29.13 -12.49
C PHE A 306 4.99 -27.61 -12.62
N MET A 307 5.97 -26.81 -12.18
CA MET A 307 5.99 -25.37 -12.40
C MET A 307 5.97 -25.01 -13.89
N GLN A 308 6.78 -25.68 -14.71
CA GLN A 308 6.81 -25.48 -16.17
C GLN A 308 5.45 -25.78 -16.79
N PHE A 309 4.83 -26.89 -16.40
CA PHE A 309 3.48 -27.23 -16.82
C PHE A 309 2.48 -26.13 -16.42
N LEU A 310 2.47 -25.70 -15.17
CA LEU A 310 1.59 -24.63 -14.71
C LEU A 310 1.79 -23.34 -15.52
N LEU A 311 3.03 -22.97 -15.81
CA LEU A 311 3.34 -21.80 -16.63
C LEU A 311 2.82 -21.95 -18.06
N SER A 312 2.87 -23.16 -18.64
CA SER A 312 2.36 -23.39 -20.00
C SER A 312 0.84 -23.24 -20.12
N THR A 313 0.11 -23.43 -19.02
CA THR A 313 -1.36 -23.26 -18.99
C THR A 313 -1.81 -21.80 -18.83
N LEU A 314 -0.88 -20.87 -18.61
CA LEU A 314 -1.20 -19.46 -18.41
C LEU A 314 -1.24 -18.70 -19.74
N PRO A 315 -2.09 -17.64 -19.83
CA PRO A 315 -2.02 -16.69 -20.94
C PRO A 315 -0.61 -16.11 -21.10
N GLU A 316 -0.22 -15.80 -22.33
CA GLU A 316 1.13 -15.38 -22.69
C GLU A 316 1.66 -14.21 -21.86
N SER A 317 0.86 -13.16 -21.68
CA SER A 317 1.26 -11.99 -20.88
C SER A 317 1.52 -12.34 -19.42
N THR A 318 0.68 -13.19 -18.82
CA THR A 318 0.82 -13.65 -17.44
C THR A 318 2.04 -14.57 -17.31
N ARG A 319 2.22 -15.49 -18.24
CA ARG A 319 3.39 -16.39 -18.30
C ARG A 319 4.69 -15.60 -18.37
N ARG A 320 4.80 -14.61 -19.25
CA ARG A 320 5.99 -13.72 -19.35
C ARG A 320 6.29 -13.01 -18.05
N ASN A 321 5.26 -12.51 -17.35
CA ASN A 321 5.44 -11.85 -16.06
C ASN A 321 6.01 -12.79 -14.98
N TYR A 322 5.47 -14.02 -14.89
CA TYR A 322 6.01 -15.03 -13.96
C TYR A 322 7.43 -15.43 -14.31
N LEU A 323 7.72 -15.70 -15.59
CA LEU A 323 9.07 -16.04 -16.05
C LEU A 323 10.07 -14.94 -15.73
N LYS A 324 9.75 -13.68 -16.04
CA LYS A 324 10.63 -12.54 -15.72
C LYS A 324 10.96 -12.47 -14.23
N LYS A 325 9.96 -12.62 -13.36
CA LYS A 325 10.15 -12.59 -11.91
C LYS A 325 10.95 -13.79 -11.41
N LEU A 326 10.71 -14.96 -11.95
CA LEU A 326 11.44 -16.18 -11.61
C LEU A 326 12.92 -16.05 -12.00
N THR A 327 13.22 -15.60 -13.21
CA THR A 327 14.59 -15.37 -13.68
C THR A 327 15.34 -14.42 -12.78
N VAL A 328 14.72 -13.26 -12.45
CA VAL A 328 15.32 -12.27 -11.53
C VAL A 328 15.58 -12.89 -10.16
N SER A 329 14.68 -13.72 -9.65
CA SER A 329 14.85 -14.36 -8.35
C SER A 329 15.95 -15.42 -8.36
N ILE A 330 16.04 -16.25 -9.39
CA ILE A 330 17.11 -17.25 -9.54
C ILE A 330 18.46 -16.54 -9.61
N GLU A 331 18.58 -15.51 -10.44
CA GLU A 331 19.81 -14.73 -10.58
C GLU A 331 20.21 -14.06 -9.25
N PHE A 332 19.23 -13.50 -8.53
CA PHE A 332 19.49 -12.90 -7.21
C PHE A 332 20.07 -13.91 -6.22
N TRP A 333 19.49 -15.11 -6.12
CA TRP A 333 19.97 -16.12 -5.17
C TRP A 333 21.35 -16.69 -5.56
N ARG A 334 21.65 -16.76 -6.85
CA ARG A 334 22.95 -17.21 -7.35
C ARG A 334 24.06 -16.17 -7.19
N THR A 335 23.74 -14.89 -7.38
CA THR A 335 24.77 -13.84 -7.47
C THR A 335 24.90 -13.02 -6.20
N LYS A 336 23.77 -12.60 -5.62
CA LYS A 336 23.73 -11.73 -4.45
C LYS A 336 23.42 -12.47 -3.15
N GLY A 337 22.65 -13.55 -3.24
CA GLY A 337 22.19 -14.33 -2.11
C GLY A 337 21.07 -13.69 -1.29
N GLY A 338 20.30 -14.51 -0.60
CA GLY A 338 19.31 -14.14 0.39
C GLY A 338 19.89 -14.23 1.81
N CYS A 339 19.32 -13.47 2.76
CA CYS A 339 19.80 -13.50 4.14
C CYS A 339 19.07 -14.57 4.96
N LEU A 340 19.80 -15.56 5.46
CA LEU A 340 19.30 -16.67 6.28
C LEU A 340 19.92 -16.63 7.69
N SER A 341 19.20 -17.18 8.68
CA SER A 341 19.73 -17.35 10.04
C SER A 341 20.80 -18.45 10.05
N GLU A 342 21.71 -18.42 11.02
CA GLU A 342 22.72 -19.47 11.19
C GLU A 342 22.09 -20.85 11.36
N GLU A 343 20.99 -20.93 12.12
CA GLU A 343 20.22 -22.16 12.30
C GLU A 343 19.67 -22.69 10.97
N THR A 344 19.13 -21.80 10.11
CA THR A 344 18.62 -22.18 8.79
C THR A 344 19.76 -22.66 7.87
N ILE A 345 20.92 -22.00 7.92
CA ILE A 345 22.10 -22.37 7.16
C ILE A 345 22.56 -23.77 7.56
N GLN A 346 22.63 -24.05 8.87
CA GLN A 346 23.01 -25.37 9.39
C GLN A 346 22.03 -26.46 8.91
N LYS A 347 20.72 -26.24 9.04
CA LYS A 347 19.70 -27.20 8.54
C LYS A 347 19.82 -27.46 7.05
N LEU A 348 20.16 -26.45 6.24
CA LEU A 348 20.38 -26.63 4.80
C LEU A 348 21.64 -27.43 4.52
N THR A 349 22.74 -27.18 5.25
CA THR A 349 23.98 -27.90 5.14
C THR A 349 23.80 -29.37 5.53
N ASP A 350 23.11 -29.64 6.63
CA ASP A 350 22.78 -30.99 7.11
C ASP A 350 21.89 -31.75 6.11
N ALA A 351 21.03 -31.03 5.37
CA ALA A 351 20.23 -31.58 4.27
C ALA A 351 21.02 -31.78 2.96
N GLY A 352 22.32 -31.53 2.93
CA GLY A 352 23.19 -31.71 1.76
C GLY A 352 23.05 -30.63 0.68
N VAL A 353 22.48 -29.46 1.02
CA VAL A 353 22.32 -28.36 0.08
C VAL A 353 23.64 -27.63 -0.12
N SER A 354 24.07 -27.52 -1.37
CA SER A 354 25.24 -26.71 -1.73
C SER A 354 24.91 -25.22 -1.60
N LEU A 355 25.63 -24.50 -0.76
CA LEU A 355 25.46 -23.07 -0.52
C LEU A 355 26.80 -22.37 -0.23
N GLU A 356 26.86 -21.09 -0.55
CA GLU A 356 28.03 -20.23 -0.29
C GLU A 356 27.62 -19.12 0.68
N VAL A 357 28.21 -19.10 1.87
CA VAL A 357 28.01 -18.00 2.83
C VAL A 357 28.90 -16.82 2.45
N VAL A 358 28.33 -15.68 2.18
CA VAL A 358 29.03 -14.46 1.80
C VAL A 358 29.36 -13.65 3.06
N ASN A 359 30.64 -13.31 3.26
CA ASN A 359 31.10 -12.64 4.48
C ASN A 359 30.68 -11.17 4.60
N THR A 360 30.24 -10.53 3.53
CA THR A 360 29.87 -9.11 3.52
C THR A 360 28.43 -8.91 3.07
N THR A 361 27.67 -8.16 3.84
CA THR A 361 26.32 -7.73 3.46
C THR A 361 26.19 -6.22 3.67
N ASN A 362 25.55 -5.55 2.69
CA ASN A 362 25.18 -4.15 2.81
C ASN A 362 23.94 -3.94 3.72
N TYR A 363 23.44 -5.00 4.34
CA TYR A 363 22.28 -4.98 5.22
C TYR A 363 22.69 -5.13 6.67
N LYS A 364 22.22 -4.24 7.54
CA LYS A 364 22.31 -4.42 9.00
C LYS A 364 21.30 -5.50 9.42
N THR A 365 21.72 -6.74 9.47
CA THR A 365 20.91 -7.89 9.89
C THR A 365 21.78 -8.88 10.63
N HIS A 366 21.21 -9.63 11.57
CA HIS A 366 21.84 -10.77 12.22
C HIS A 366 21.88 -12.02 11.32
N LYS A 367 21.21 -11.98 10.15
CA LYS A 367 21.22 -13.07 9.16
C LYS A 367 22.41 -12.93 8.23
N LYS A 368 23.01 -14.05 7.84
CA LYS A 368 24.12 -14.12 6.89
C LYS A 368 23.59 -14.19 5.46
N PRO A 369 24.19 -13.48 4.49
CA PRO A 369 23.85 -13.63 3.08
C PRO A 369 24.38 -14.96 2.57
N VAL A 370 23.52 -15.72 1.86
CA VAL A 370 23.79 -17.05 1.33
C VAL A 370 23.45 -17.10 -0.13
N LYS A 371 24.41 -17.49 -0.97
CA LYS A 371 24.17 -17.82 -2.37
C LYS A 371 23.85 -19.29 -2.51
N MET A 372 22.86 -19.62 -3.29
CA MET A 372 22.44 -20.98 -3.55
C MET A 372 21.58 -21.07 -4.83
N ASP A 373 21.47 -22.26 -5.40
CA ASP A 373 20.54 -22.54 -6.46
C ASP A 373 19.11 -22.74 -5.94
N TYR A 374 18.14 -22.63 -6.85
CA TYR A 374 16.76 -22.99 -6.54
C TYR A 374 16.64 -24.49 -6.32
N LEU A 375 16.09 -24.88 -5.18
CA LEU A 375 15.83 -26.27 -4.86
C LEU A 375 14.50 -26.72 -5.47
N ASP A 376 14.33 -28.02 -5.69
CA ASP A 376 13.02 -28.53 -6.09
C ASP A 376 12.02 -28.39 -4.94
N ASP A 377 12.34 -28.92 -3.77
CA ASP A 377 11.65 -28.77 -2.49
C ASP A 377 12.64 -28.91 -1.32
N ILE A 378 12.21 -28.60 -0.12
CA ILE A 378 12.94 -28.89 1.11
C ILE A 378 11.98 -29.02 2.30
N GLU A 379 12.18 -30.03 3.13
CA GLU A 379 11.35 -30.32 4.32
C GLU A 379 11.98 -29.76 5.60
N ILE A 380 11.98 -28.44 5.74
CA ILE A 380 12.40 -27.75 6.97
C ILE A 380 11.34 -26.72 7.38
N SER A 381 11.32 -26.36 8.67
CA SER A 381 10.35 -25.40 9.22
C SER A 381 10.45 -24.05 8.52
N GLU A 382 11.64 -23.62 8.13
CA GLU A 382 11.97 -22.36 7.47
C GLU A 382 11.81 -22.37 5.95
N PHE A 383 11.22 -23.43 5.38
CA PHE A 383 11.07 -23.60 3.91
C PHE A 383 10.51 -22.35 3.20
N ARG A 384 9.76 -21.50 3.92
CA ARG A 384 9.21 -20.25 3.38
C ARG A 384 10.28 -19.19 3.08
N GLU A 385 11.44 -19.27 3.68
CA GLU A 385 12.57 -18.36 3.45
C GLU A 385 13.48 -18.86 2.31
N ILE A 386 13.36 -20.12 1.90
CA ILE A 386 14.22 -20.79 0.94
C ILE A 386 13.65 -20.69 -0.48
N PRO A 387 14.49 -20.49 -1.53
CA PRO A 387 14.05 -20.46 -2.91
C PRO A 387 13.78 -21.89 -3.40
N THR A 388 12.51 -22.23 -3.63
CA THR A 388 12.14 -23.56 -4.16
C THR A 388 11.13 -23.46 -5.31
N TYR A 389 11.17 -24.42 -6.24
CA TYR A 389 10.20 -24.55 -7.32
C TYR A 389 8.80 -24.88 -6.78
N LYS A 390 8.69 -25.63 -5.69
CA LYS A 390 7.42 -25.84 -4.97
C LYS A 390 6.75 -24.52 -4.58
N ARG A 391 7.50 -23.57 -4.06
CA ARG A 391 6.97 -22.23 -3.73
C ARG A 391 6.47 -21.48 -4.96
N MET A 392 7.14 -21.65 -6.10
CA MET A 392 6.68 -21.09 -7.36
C MET A 392 5.36 -21.69 -7.80
N CYS A 393 5.21 -23.02 -7.72
CA CYS A 393 3.94 -23.69 -7.98
C CYS A 393 2.82 -23.16 -7.08
N VAL A 394 3.10 -23.01 -5.77
CA VAL A 394 2.15 -22.45 -4.82
C VAL A 394 1.78 -21.00 -5.19
N CYS A 395 2.73 -20.18 -5.64
CA CYS A 395 2.45 -18.80 -6.07
C CYS A 395 1.56 -18.76 -7.32
N ILE A 396 1.83 -19.59 -8.31
CA ILE A 396 1.02 -19.69 -9.54
C ILE A 396 -0.39 -20.16 -9.21
N LEU A 397 -0.53 -21.25 -8.45
CA LEU A 397 -1.84 -21.83 -8.08
C LEU A 397 -2.66 -20.90 -7.18
N LYS A 398 -2.01 -20.14 -6.30
CA LYS A 398 -2.69 -19.13 -5.47
C LYS A 398 -2.99 -17.84 -6.23
N LYS A 399 -2.76 -17.80 -7.54
CA LYS A 399 -3.05 -16.65 -8.41
C LYS A 399 -2.45 -15.33 -7.90
N ARG A 400 -1.30 -15.41 -7.23
CA ARG A 400 -0.62 -14.21 -6.72
C ARG A 400 0.10 -13.53 -7.88
N SER A 401 -0.50 -12.47 -8.40
CA SER A 401 0.15 -11.57 -9.37
C SER A 401 1.43 -10.93 -8.79
N CYS A 402 1.48 -10.75 -7.48
CA CYS A 402 2.69 -10.40 -6.74
C CYS A 402 3.41 -11.68 -6.34
N LEU A 403 4.40 -12.10 -7.13
CA LEU A 403 5.48 -12.90 -6.62
C LEU A 403 6.25 -12.07 -5.59
N GLN A 404 5.74 -12.00 -4.37
CA GLN A 404 6.61 -11.70 -3.24
C GLN A 404 7.47 -12.94 -3.03
N VAL A 405 8.49 -13.07 -3.85
CA VAL A 405 9.62 -13.94 -3.55
C VAL A 405 10.30 -13.26 -2.37
N TYR A 406 10.07 -13.78 -1.19
CA TYR A 406 10.71 -13.32 0.03
C TYR A 406 12.22 -13.36 -0.18
N GLY A 407 12.89 -12.22 0.00
CA GLY A 407 14.31 -12.03 -0.23
C GLY A 407 14.63 -10.97 -1.28
N VAL A 408 13.81 -10.76 -2.30
CA VAL A 408 14.00 -9.64 -3.22
C VAL A 408 13.29 -8.43 -2.63
N CYS A 409 13.99 -7.70 -1.79
CA CYS A 409 13.57 -6.38 -1.37
C CYS A 409 13.40 -5.51 -2.62
N LEU A 410 12.25 -4.86 -2.78
CA LEU A 410 11.86 -3.95 -3.89
C LEU A 410 12.84 -2.75 -4.11
N LYS A 411 14.10 -2.87 -3.71
CA LYS A 411 15.13 -1.83 -3.84
C LYS A 411 15.78 -1.68 -5.21
N GLN A 412 15.51 -2.55 -6.18
CA GLN A 412 16.11 -2.43 -7.51
C GLN A 412 15.45 -1.41 -8.44
N ARG A 413 14.40 -0.69 -8.02
CA ARG A 413 13.78 0.34 -8.88
C ARG A 413 14.43 1.74 -8.83
N ARG A 414 15.53 1.92 -8.07
CA ARG A 414 16.19 3.24 -7.96
C ARG A 414 17.56 3.38 -8.62
N SER A 415 18.06 2.38 -9.35
CA SER A 415 19.39 2.47 -9.99
C SER A 415 19.37 2.66 -11.52
N ILE A 416 18.22 3.01 -12.12
CA ILE A 416 18.16 3.34 -13.56
C ILE A 416 17.63 4.77 -13.72
N GLN A 417 18.25 5.71 -13.04
CA GLN A 417 18.15 7.14 -13.39
C GLN A 417 19.41 7.86 -12.90
N THR A 418 20.55 7.45 -13.44
CA THR A 418 21.73 8.33 -13.60
C THR A 418 22.52 7.80 -14.79
N ARG A 419 22.09 8.19 -15.98
CA ARG A 419 22.89 8.54 -17.14
C ARG A 419 22.01 9.32 -18.10
#